data_b3c1b234f790d1f45d19e053d4ebd0d3
#
_entry.id   b3c1b234f790d1f45d19e053d4ebd0d3
#
_cell.length_a   1.000
_cell.length_b   1.000
_cell.length_c   1.000
_cell.angle_alpha   90.00
_cell.angle_beta   90.00
_cell.angle_gamma   90.00
#
_symmetry.space_group_name_H-M   'P 1'
#
loop_
_entity.id
_entity.type
_entity.pdbx_description
1 polymer ?
#
loop_
_entity_poly.entity_id
_entity_poly.type
_entity_poly.pdbx_seq_one_letter_code
_entity_poly.pdbx_strand_id
1 'polypeptide(L)'
;MGLYDFTFYDLINRNAVCFKENDAWFEVDDNRTLTFLEYKQKVDQLACGLQKSGIKKGDRIGVVGKNGLEYFLLYGAAAALGAIILPINWRLSAEEVGFNLNDCEPKLVFADKEFQELVQGLKKELGSVENYYNLSPQGGSFLAFDSLMDNTAEFEPDDVSSDDGFVIIHTAAVAGRPRGALLCHENVVCADMHFDYLFNVTPEDVHLNLLPLFHIAGLIMATTSFHAGALNVNMSKFDAPRAVELIEEKKISMLFTFAPILSSVLEQNEKTGKGIKSLRLSAGLDTPETIEKFQQLTGGTFYSIYGQTETTCVATYGAYNDRPGSAGKMLPLTLVRLVDDYDREVPAGQVGEITVKGPMVFKGYWNLPEDNEYTFRDGWHHSGDLGRFDEDGFLWYAGRKAEKELIKPGGENVYPAEVEKVILEHPAIEKTVVFGVPDPKWKEGIKAVCQLKEGQSLEAKALSEFVGSRIARYKKPQYVEFITDFPLLEDGSADRAKIRELYGGDE
;
A
#
# COMPACT_ATOMS: atom_id res chain seq x y z
N MET A 1 -1.85 26.82 16.71
CA MET A 1 -1.18 25.50 16.72
C MET A 1 -1.53 24.82 18.03
N GLY A 2 -2.26 23.72 18.01
CA GLY A 2 -2.53 22.89 19.18
C GLY A 2 -1.32 22.06 19.57
N LEU A 3 -1.33 21.45 20.76
CA LEU A 3 -0.22 20.59 21.24
C LEU A 3 0.07 19.40 20.30
N TYR A 4 -0.93 18.96 19.54
CA TYR A 4 -0.88 17.82 18.63
C TYR A 4 -0.96 18.22 17.15
N ASP A 5 -0.89 19.52 16.85
CA ASP A 5 -1.00 20.04 15.51
C ASP A 5 0.36 20.05 14.82
N PHE A 6 0.86 18.84 14.50
CA PHE A 6 2.17 18.61 13.91
C PHE A 6 2.01 17.92 12.55
N THR A 7 2.46 18.58 11.50
CA THR A 7 2.32 18.12 10.12
C THR A 7 3.58 17.38 9.62
N PHE A 8 3.47 16.72 8.48
CA PHE A 8 4.64 16.13 7.82
C PHE A 8 5.64 17.20 7.37
N TYR A 9 5.19 18.41 7.05
CA TYR A 9 6.11 19.52 6.75
C TYR A 9 6.84 20.05 8.00
N ASP A 10 6.19 20.06 9.17
CA ASP A 10 6.86 20.37 10.43
C ASP A 10 7.95 19.34 10.75
N LEU A 11 7.71 18.06 10.43
CA LEU A 11 8.70 17.00 10.53
C LEU A 11 9.90 17.27 9.62
N ILE A 12 9.68 17.69 8.38
CA ILE A 12 10.75 18.05 7.43
C ILE A 12 11.57 19.21 7.99
N ASN A 13 10.92 20.25 8.53
CA ASN A 13 11.58 21.41 9.14
C ASN A 13 12.42 20.99 10.36
N ARG A 14 11.84 20.19 11.25
CA ARG A 14 12.54 19.65 12.42
C ARG A 14 13.79 18.87 12.00
N ASN A 15 13.67 17.98 11.01
CA ASN A 15 14.77 17.12 10.59
C ASN A 15 15.89 17.91 9.89
N ALA A 16 15.57 18.94 9.12
CA ALA A 16 16.56 19.83 8.54
C ALA A 16 17.42 20.59 9.59
N VAL A 17 16.93 20.66 10.84
CA VAL A 17 17.69 21.23 11.97
C VAL A 17 18.41 20.14 12.74
N CYS A 18 17.69 19.06 13.12
CA CYS A 18 18.21 18.03 14.02
C CYS A 18 19.24 17.11 13.35
N PHE A 19 19.08 16.82 12.06
CA PHE A 19 19.88 15.86 11.29
C PHE A 19 20.53 16.49 10.05
N LYS A 20 20.72 17.78 10.08
CA LYS A 20 21.08 18.67 8.97
C LYS A 20 21.99 18.04 7.91
N GLU A 21 23.15 17.51 8.33
CA GLU A 21 24.21 16.99 7.45
C GLU A 21 24.10 15.47 7.22
N ASN A 22 23.12 14.79 7.87
CA ASN A 22 22.92 13.37 7.65
C ASN A 22 22.25 13.15 6.30
N ASP A 23 22.60 12.04 5.65
CA ASP A 23 21.93 11.60 4.42
C ASP A 23 20.49 11.20 4.75
N ALA A 24 19.53 11.82 4.05
CA ALA A 24 18.10 11.51 4.18
C ALA A 24 17.61 10.51 3.13
N TRP A 25 18.18 10.64 1.92
CA TRP A 25 17.76 9.84 0.76
C TRP A 25 18.93 9.53 -0.15
N PHE A 26 19.03 8.27 -0.57
CA PHE A 26 19.94 7.81 -1.61
C PHE A 26 19.14 7.17 -2.74
N GLU A 27 19.24 7.74 -3.95
CA GLU A 27 18.60 7.20 -5.14
C GLU A 27 19.53 6.23 -5.84
N VAL A 28 19.11 4.96 -5.95
CA VAL A 28 19.94 3.88 -6.50
C VAL A 28 20.15 4.03 -8.01
N ASP A 29 19.13 4.52 -8.73
CA ASP A 29 19.14 4.53 -10.20
C ASP A 29 20.15 5.53 -10.79
N ASP A 30 20.43 6.62 -10.09
CA ASP A 30 21.36 7.66 -10.55
C ASP A 30 22.43 8.08 -9.52
N ASN A 31 22.49 7.36 -8.40
CA ASN A 31 23.44 7.61 -7.29
C ASN A 31 23.35 9.01 -6.67
N ARG A 32 22.19 9.68 -6.75
CA ARG A 32 21.99 10.95 -6.05
C ARG A 32 21.77 10.72 -4.55
N THR A 33 22.42 11.56 -3.75
CA THR A 33 22.18 11.62 -2.31
C THR A 33 21.69 13.02 -1.94
N LEU A 34 20.76 13.12 -1.02
CA LEU A 34 20.37 14.38 -0.39
C LEU A 34 20.51 14.25 1.13
N THR A 35 21.08 15.26 1.75
CA THR A 35 20.99 15.45 3.19
C THR A 35 19.60 15.92 3.58
N PHE A 36 19.27 15.87 4.89
CA PHE A 36 17.99 16.39 5.38
C PHE A 36 17.81 17.88 5.08
N LEU A 37 18.88 18.67 5.14
CA LEU A 37 18.82 20.09 4.77
C LEU A 37 18.55 20.28 3.27
N GLU A 38 19.27 19.55 2.41
CA GLU A 38 19.08 19.64 0.96
C GLU A 38 17.70 19.15 0.53
N TYR A 39 17.18 18.07 1.18
CA TYR A 39 15.82 17.60 0.97
C TYR A 39 14.82 18.72 1.27
N LYS A 40 14.91 19.35 2.45
CA LYS A 40 14.05 20.48 2.82
C LYS A 40 14.10 21.62 1.83
N GLN A 41 15.30 22.03 1.38
CA GLN A 41 15.45 23.07 0.39
C GLN A 41 14.78 22.74 -0.95
N LYS A 42 14.87 21.48 -1.40
CA LYS A 42 14.19 21.03 -2.62
C LYS A 42 12.68 20.95 -2.45
N VAL A 43 12.20 20.55 -1.28
CA VAL A 43 10.77 20.58 -0.94
C VAL A 43 10.24 22.02 -1.03
N ASP A 44 10.93 22.99 -0.46
CA ASP A 44 10.52 24.42 -0.52
C ASP A 44 10.50 24.96 -1.95
N GLN A 45 11.52 24.63 -2.74
CA GLN A 45 11.58 25.03 -4.16
C GLN A 45 10.38 24.44 -4.93
N LEU A 46 10.11 23.15 -4.74
CA LEU A 46 9.00 22.47 -5.40
C LEU A 46 7.64 23.04 -4.94
N ALA A 47 7.47 23.26 -3.65
CA ALA A 47 6.24 23.84 -3.09
C ALA A 47 5.98 25.24 -3.66
N CYS A 48 7.01 26.08 -3.76
CA CYS A 48 6.91 27.40 -4.41
C CYS A 48 6.48 27.28 -5.88
N GLY A 49 7.05 26.31 -6.64
CA GLY A 49 6.65 26.07 -8.03
C GLY A 49 5.21 25.59 -8.17
N LEU A 50 4.78 24.68 -7.31
CA LEU A 50 3.40 24.19 -7.27
C LEU A 50 2.41 25.32 -6.90
N GLN A 51 2.75 26.16 -5.91
CA GLN A 51 1.93 27.32 -5.53
C GLN A 51 1.79 28.30 -6.70
N LYS A 52 2.87 28.60 -7.41
CA LYS A 52 2.83 29.41 -8.64
C LYS A 52 2.02 28.78 -9.77
N SER A 53 1.95 27.46 -9.82
CA SER A 53 1.10 26.70 -10.75
C SER A 53 -0.37 26.63 -10.32
N GLY A 54 -0.76 27.33 -9.25
CA GLY A 54 -2.15 27.46 -8.79
C GLY A 54 -2.60 26.37 -7.81
N ILE A 55 -1.69 25.53 -7.30
CA ILE A 55 -2.01 24.55 -6.26
C ILE A 55 -2.27 25.28 -4.94
N LYS A 56 -3.33 24.87 -4.26
CA LYS A 56 -3.81 25.40 -2.98
C LYS A 56 -4.13 24.25 -2.03
N LYS A 57 -4.28 24.58 -0.75
CA LYS A 57 -4.76 23.68 0.28
C LYS A 57 -6.03 22.94 -0.17
N GLY A 58 -6.03 21.62 -0.02
CA GLY A 58 -7.11 20.72 -0.41
C GLY A 58 -7.13 20.31 -1.89
N ASP A 59 -6.28 20.89 -2.75
CA ASP A 59 -6.13 20.41 -4.13
C ASP A 59 -5.43 19.06 -4.18
N ARG A 60 -5.76 18.26 -5.18
CA ARG A 60 -5.17 16.93 -5.37
C ARG A 60 -4.13 16.96 -6.48
N ILE A 61 -3.05 16.20 -6.25
CA ILE A 61 -1.95 16.00 -7.20
C ILE A 61 -1.85 14.51 -7.49
N GLY A 62 -2.17 14.11 -8.72
CA GLY A 62 -2.08 12.72 -9.18
C GLY A 62 -0.63 12.33 -9.51
N VAL A 63 -0.21 11.14 -9.11
CA VAL A 63 1.14 10.63 -9.39
C VAL A 63 1.06 9.20 -9.92
N VAL A 64 1.56 8.99 -11.15
CA VAL A 64 1.61 7.69 -11.83
C VAL A 64 3.07 7.33 -12.11
N GLY A 65 3.72 6.69 -11.16
CA GLY A 65 5.15 6.43 -11.27
C GLY A 65 5.68 5.37 -10.31
N LYS A 66 6.92 4.99 -10.56
CA LYS A 66 7.71 4.16 -9.66
C LYS A 66 8.29 4.99 -8.52
N ASN A 67 8.88 4.30 -7.54
CA ASN A 67 9.59 4.98 -6.47
C ASN A 67 10.72 5.86 -7.03
N GLY A 68 10.86 7.05 -6.46
CA GLY A 68 11.92 7.99 -6.84
C GLY A 68 11.99 9.17 -5.89
N LEU A 69 13.12 9.86 -5.93
CA LEU A 69 13.33 11.06 -5.12
C LEU A 69 12.26 12.12 -5.41
N GLU A 70 11.95 12.37 -6.68
CA GLU A 70 10.95 13.36 -7.11
C GLU A 70 9.56 13.02 -6.57
N TYR A 71 9.24 11.74 -6.47
CA TYR A 71 7.99 11.28 -5.86
C TYR A 71 7.94 11.63 -4.37
N PHE A 72 9.04 11.36 -3.65
CA PHE A 72 9.10 11.67 -2.21
C PHE A 72 9.15 13.18 -1.95
N LEU A 73 9.78 13.96 -2.83
CA LEU A 73 9.72 15.44 -2.80
C LEU A 73 8.30 15.97 -2.99
N LEU A 74 7.47 15.34 -3.85
CA LEU A 74 6.07 15.71 -4.02
C LEU A 74 5.27 15.53 -2.73
N TYR A 75 5.49 14.47 -1.97
CA TYR A 75 4.86 14.32 -0.64
C TYR A 75 5.23 15.47 0.29
N GLY A 76 6.52 15.86 0.33
CA GLY A 76 6.97 16.99 1.14
C GLY A 76 6.37 18.33 0.70
N ALA A 77 6.38 18.61 -0.60
CA ALA A 77 5.86 19.86 -1.15
C ALA A 77 4.34 19.98 -1.02
N ALA A 78 3.61 18.88 -1.20
CA ALA A 78 2.17 18.83 -0.94
C ALA A 78 1.85 19.08 0.54
N ALA A 79 2.64 18.50 1.45
CA ALA A 79 2.49 18.73 2.88
C ALA A 79 2.67 20.22 3.27
N ALA A 80 3.61 20.91 2.62
CA ALA A 80 3.87 22.33 2.87
C ALA A 80 2.72 23.25 2.39
N LEU A 81 1.92 22.78 1.43
CA LEU A 81 0.80 23.50 0.83
C LEU A 81 -0.59 23.04 1.34
N GLY A 82 -0.65 21.98 2.15
CA GLY A 82 -1.91 21.32 2.48
C GLY A 82 -2.60 20.69 1.26
N ALA A 83 -1.85 20.42 0.19
CA ALA A 83 -2.34 19.67 -0.96
C ALA A 83 -2.31 18.16 -0.69
N ILE A 84 -3.12 17.41 -1.41
CA ILE A 84 -3.31 15.98 -1.19
C ILE A 84 -2.68 15.19 -2.33
N ILE A 85 -1.74 14.31 -2.03
CA ILE A 85 -1.19 13.39 -3.03
C ILE A 85 -2.18 12.27 -3.30
N LEU A 86 -2.41 12.01 -4.58
CA LEU A 86 -3.16 10.87 -5.10
C LEU A 86 -2.18 9.92 -5.79
N PRO A 87 -1.57 8.97 -5.04
CA PRO A 87 -0.63 8.03 -5.58
C PRO A 87 -1.36 6.90 -6.30
N ILE A 88 -1.08 6.74 -7.59
CA ILE A 88 -1.75 5.72 -8.43
C ILE A 88 -0.85 4.50 -8.58
N ASN A 89 -1.40 3.32 -8.34
CA ASN A 89 -0.71 2.07 -8.66
C ASN A 89 -0.51 1.97 -10.19
N TRP A 90 0.71 2.12 -10.63
CA TRP A 90 1.09 2.10 -12.05
C TRP A 90 0.89 0.75 -12.76
N ARG A 91 0.53 -0.31 -12.02
CA ARG A 91 0.20 -1.63 -12.55
C ARG A 91 -1.26 -1.75 -13.00
N LEU A 92 -2.08 -0.77 -12.66
CA LEU A 92 -3.50 -0.71 -13.03
C LEU A 92 -3.68 -0.56 -14.54
N SER A 93 -4.83 -0.99 -15.05
CA SER A 93 -5.25 -0.73 -16.44
C SER A 93 -5.55 0.76 -16.64
N ALA A 94 -5.63 1.19 -17.91
CA ALA A 94 -5.97 2.58 -18.22
C ALA A 94 -7.34 2.98 -17.67
N GLU A 95 -8.34 2.09 -17.70
CA GLU A 95 -9.67 2.32 -17.14
C GLU A 95 -9.61 2.54 -15.62
N GLU A 96 -8.87 1.71 -14.90
CA GLU A 96 -8.72 1.82 -13.45
C GLU A 96 -7.94 3.10 -13.05
N VAL A 97 -6.88 3.45 -13.79
CA VAL A 97 -6.15 4.72 -13.61
C VAL A 97 -7.08 5.90 -13.86
N GLY A 98 -7.86 5.86 -14.95
CA GLY A 98 -8.85 6.88 -15.30
C GLY A 98 -9.91 7.03 -14.21
N PHE A 99 -10.40 5.91 -13.66
CA PHE A 99 -11.34 5.93 -12.56
C PHE A 99 -10.76 6.64 -11.33
N ASN A 100 -9.57 6.25 -10.86
CA ASN A 100 -8.95 6.83 -9.68
C ASN A 100 -8.69 8.35 -9.84
N LEU A 101 -8.24 8.77 -11.03
CA LEU A 101 -8.02 10.18 -11.32
C LEU A 101 -9.35 10.98 -11.36
N ASN A 102 -10.41 10.44 -11.97
CA ASN A 102 -11.71 11.10 -12.02
C ASN A 102 -12.41 11.15 -10.66
N ASP A 103 -12.23 10.14 -9.82
CA ASP A 103 -12.81 10.09 -8.47
C ASP A 103 -12.28 11.22 -7.56
N CYS A 104 -11.01 11.57 -7.72
CA CYS A 104 -10.36 12.60 -6.90
C CYS A 104 -10.14 13.94 -7.61
N GLU A 105 -10.35 14.03 -8.92
CA GLU A 105 -10.24 15.27 -9.69
C GLU A 105 -8.95 16.07 -9.41
N PRO A 106 -7.75 15.51 -9.65
CA PRO A 106 -6.49 16.22 -9.42
C PRO A 106 -6.33 17.38 -10.38
N LYS A 107 -5.69 18.48 -9.92
CA LYS A 107 -5.33 19.62 -10.77
C LYS A 107 -4.09 19.37 -11.61
N LEU A 108 -3.13 18.65 -11.05
CA LEU A 108 -1.89 18.29 -11.72
C LEU A 108 -1.73 16.77 -11.73
N VAL A 109 -1.13 16.26 -12.79
CA VAL A 109 -0.73 14.85 -12.88
C VAL A 109 0.74 14.77 -13.21
N PHE A 110 1.49 14.04 -12.40
CA PHE A 110 2.88 13.67 -12.64
C PHE A 110 2.95 12.23 -13.11
N ALA A 111 3.72 11.96 -14.16
CA ALA A 111 3.88 10.61 -14.66
C ALA A 111 5.31 10.32 -15.11
N ASP A 112 5.81 9.11 -14.74
CA ASP A 112 7.04 8.61 -15.32
C ASP A 112 6.89 8.40 -16.83
N LYS A 113 8.00 8.56 -17.56
CA LYS A 113 8.05 8.48 -19.02
C LYS A 113 7.32 7.25 -19.59
N GLU A 114 7.45 6.10 -18.92
CA GLU A 114 6.84 4.84 -19.36
C GLU A 114 5.31 4.80 -19.21
N PHE A 115 4.71 5.67 -18.36
CA PHE A 115 3.26 5.75 -18.14
C PHE A 115 2.60 6.95 -18.84
N GLN A 116 3.38 7.82 -19.50
CA GLN A 116 2.85 9.03 -20.13
C GLN A 116 1.90 8.72 -21.30
N GLU A 117 2.16 7.66 -22.08
CA GLU A 117 1.27 7.26 -23.16
C GLU A 117 -0.12 6.86 -22.63
N LEU A 118 -0.15 6.10 -21.53
CA LEU A 118 -1.39 5.73 -20.83
C LEU A 118 -2.13 6.99 -20.37
N VAL A 119 -1.46 7.88 -19.64
CA VAL A 119 -2.06 9.12 -19.14
C VAL A 119 -2.48 10.05 -20.28
N GLN A 120 -1.71 10.12 -21.36
CA GLN A 120 -2.05 10.89 -22.57
C GLN A 120 -3.36 10.42 -23.20
N GLY A 121 -3.61 9.11 -23.20
CA GLY A 121 -4.85 8.52 -23.69
C GLY A 121 -6.08 8.97 -22.91
N LEU A 122 -5.91 9.22 -21.60
CA LEU A 122 -6.98 9.61 -20.67
C LEU A 122 -7.27 11.12 -20.64
N LYS A 123 -6.42 11.97 -21.23
CA LYS A 123 -6.53 13.44 -21.13
C LYS A 123 -7.90 14.02 -21.48
N LYS A 124 -8.62 13.42 -22.41
CA LYS A 124 -9.95 13.90 -22.82
C LYS A 124 -11.03 13.67 -21.76
N GLU A 125 -10.78 12.73 -20.86
CA GLU A 125 -11.70 12.31 -19.80
C GLU A 125 -11.37 12.98 -18.47
N LEU A 126 -10.17 13.57 -18.34
CA LEU A 126 -9.66 14.19 -17.12
C LEU A 126 -9.86 15.72 -17.16
N GLY A 127 -11.11 16.15 -17.01
CA GLY A 127 -11.50 17.57 -17.14
C GLY A 127 -10.95 18.50 -16.04
N SER A 128 -10.53 17.97 -14.90
CA SER A 128 -9.95 18.74 -13.78
C SER A 128 -8.47 19.06 -13.94
N VAL A 129 -7.75 18.30 -14.78
CA VAL A 129 -6.28 18.37 -14.86
C VAL A 129 -5.85 19.53 -15.73
N GLU A 130 -5.21 20.52 -15.12
CA GLU A 130 -4.72 21.72 -15.79
C GLU A 130 -3.37 21.50 -16.47
N ASN A 131 -2.45 20.75 -15.84
CA ASN A 131 -1.12 20.47 -16.36
C ASN A 131 -0.64 19.05 -16.06
N TYR A 132 0.25 18.56 -16.93
CA TYR A 132 0.89 17.25 -16.86
C TYR A 132 2.39 17.42 -16.84
N TYR A 133 3.06 16.81 -15.85
CA TYR A 133 4.50 16.90 -15.63
C TYR A 133 5.18 15.54 -15.72
N ASN A 134 6.43 15.53 -16.17
CA ASN A 134 7.31 14.39 -15.98
C ASN A 134 7.53 14.18 -14.48
N LEU A 135 7.44 12.94 -13.98
CA LEU A 135 7.79 12.64 -12.59
C LEU A 135 9.31 12.58 -12.41
N SER A 136 10.01 11.95 -13.35
CA SER A 136 11.45 11.75 -13.27
C SER A 136 12.23 12.71 -14.17
N PRO A 137 13.53 13.01 -13.86
CA PRO A 137 14.39 13.88 -14.67
C PRO A 137 14.68 13.35 -16.08
N GLN A 138 14.40 12.06 -16.32
CA GLN A 138 14.68 11.40 -17.62
C GLN A 138 13.85 11.94 -18.79
N GLY A 139 12.99 12.91 -18.52
CA GLY A 139 12.20 13.60 -19.53
C GLY A 139 11.04 12.76 -20.05
N GLY A 140 10.34 13.32 -21.05
CA GLY A 140 9.17 12.71 -21.67
C GLY A 140 8.43 13.73 -22.52
N SER A 141 7.15 13.48 -22.80
CA SER A 141 6.28 14.37 -23.58
C SER A 141 5.56 15.43 -22.75
N PHE A 142 5.61 15.32 -21.41
CA PHE A 142 4.98 16.25 -20.47
C PHE A 142 5.93 17.40 -20.10
N LEU A 143 5.44 18.38 -19.36
CA LEU A 143 6.25 19.49 -18.85
C LEU A 143 7.40 18.95 -17.98
N ALA A 144 8.55 19.60 -18.02
CA ALA A 144 9.69 19.16 -17.21
C ALA A 144 9.42 19.38 -15.71
N PHE A 145 9.75 18.41 -14.87
CA PHE A 145 9.70 18.55 -13.40
C PHE A 145 10.52 19.75 -12.92
N ASP A 146 11.71 19.92 -13.49
CA ASP A 146 12.63 21.00 -13.14
C ASP A 146 12.05 22.41 -13.40
N SER A 147 11.05 22.54 -14.26
CA SER A 147 10.37 23.83 -14.46
C SER A 147 9.64 24.32 -13.21
N LEU A 148 9.29 23.42 -12.29
CA LEU A 148 8.72 23.76 -10.97
C LEU A 148 9.82 24.11 -9.96
N MET A 149 11.06 23.65 -10.19
CA MET A 149 12.21 23.91 -9.34
C MET A 149 12.95 25.21 -9.69
N ASP A 150 12.72 25.75 -10.88
CA ASP A 150 13.39 26.97 -11.36
C ASP A 150 12.76 28.22 -10.75
N ASN A 151 13.03 28.41 -9.46
CA ASN A 151 12.60 29.61 -8.75
C ASN A 151 13.55 29.92 -7.59
N THR A 152 13.72 31.22 -7.31
CA THR A 152 14.56 31.78 -6.24
C THR A 152 13.74 32.52 -5.18
N ALA A 153 12.40 32.45 -5.25
CA ALA A 153 11.54 33.10 -4.30
C ALA A 153 11.61 32.38 -2.95
N GLU A 154 11.59 33.15 -1.88
CA GLU A 154 11.36 32.59 -0.54
C GLU A 154 9.96 31.95 -0.52
N PHE A 155 9.91 30.71 -0.05
CA PHE A 155 8.68 29.97 0.12
C PHE A 155 8.05 30.27 1.48
N GLU A 156 6.79 30.67 1.48
CA GLU A 156 5.98 30.77 2.70
C GLU A 156 4.96 29.61 2.69
N PRO A 157 5.02 28.71 3.69
CA PRO A 157 4.08 27.59 3.76
C PRO A 157 2.67 28.09 4.03
N ASP A 158 1.67 27.35 3.54
CA ASP A 158 0.28 27.58 3.88
C ASP A 158 0.00 27.20 5.34
N ASP A 159 -1.12 27.69 5.90
CA ASP A 159 -1.58 27.31 7.24
C ASP A 159 -2.24 25.92 7.17
N VAL A 160 -1.44 24.88 7.44
CA VAL A 160 -1.82 23.47 7.38
C VAL A 160 -1.94 22.90 8.77
N SER A 161 -3.06 22.23 9.05
CA SER A 161 -3.35 21.53 10.30
C SER A 161 -3.01 20.04 10.16
N SER A 162 -2.68 19.40 11.28
CA SER A 162 -2.46 17.95 11.33
C SER A 162 -3.69 17.14 10.88
N ASP A 163 -4.88 17.71 10.96
CA ASP A 163 -6.16 17.13 10.54
C ASP A 163 -6.48 17.32 9.04
N ASP A 164 -5.69 18.11 8.33
CA ASP A 164 -5.84 18.29 6.88
C ASP A 164 -5.43 17.02 6.12
N GLY A 165 -6.08 16.78 4.98
CA GLY A 165 -5.78 15.63 4.12
C GLY A 165 -4.36 15.69 3.58
N PHE A 166 -3.66 14.56 3.60
CA PHE A 166 -2.29 14.43 3.11
C PHE A 166 -2.19 13.51 1.91
N VAL A 167 -2.86 12.34 1.98
CA VAL A 167 -2.82 11.35 0.89
C VAL A 167 -4.15 10.63 0.75
N ILE A 168 -4.57 10.35 -0.49
CA ILE A 168 -5.71 9.48 -0.80
C ILE A 168 -5.17 8.23 -1.49
N ILE A 169 -5.24 7.09 -0.81
CA ILE A 169 -4.82 5.80 -1.36
C ILE A 169 -6.05 4.99 -1.73
N HIS A 170 -6.21 4.69 -3.02
CA HIS A 170 -7.29 3.81 -3.46
C HIS A 170 -7.00 2.38 -3.02
N THR A 171 -7.91 1.85 -2.22
CA THR A 171 -7.94 0.44 -1.85
C THR A 171 -8.81 -0.31 -2.83
N ALA A 172 -8.51 -1.59 -3.03
CA ALA A 172 -9.28 -2.40 -3.93
C ALA A 172 -10.73 -2.58 -3.44
N ALA A 173 -11.63 -2.78 -4.37
CA ALA A 173 -13.07 -2.61 -4.20
C ALA A 173 -13.74 -3.66 -3.30
N VAL A 174 -14.55 -3.18 -2.36
CA VAL A 174 -15.72 -3.93 -1.89
C VAL A 174 -16.86 -3.66 -2.88
N ALA A 175 -17.54 -4.69 -3.36
CA ALA A 175 -18.62 -4.58 -4.35
C ALA A 175 -18.24 -3.90 -5.69
N GLY A 176 -17.00 -4.04 -6.17
CA GLY A 176 -16.63 -3.72 -7.56
C GLY A 176 -16.22 -2.27 -7.83
N ARG A 177 -15.99 -1.42 -6.80
CA ARG A 177 -15.41 -0.06 -6.99
C ARG A 177 -14.26 0.18 -6.00
N PRO A 178 -13.09 0.66 -6.46
CA PRO A 178 -12.03 1.14 -5.58
C PRO A 178 -12.54 2.29 -4.71
N ARG A 179 -12.05 2.38 -3.47
CA ARG A 179 -12.41 3.46 -2.54
C ARG A 179 -11.14 4.21 -2.12
N GLY A 180 -11.14 5.51 -2.28
CA GLY A 180 -10.03 6.37 -1.86
C GLY A 180 -10.03 6.57 -0.35
N ALA A 181 -9.10 5.93 0.37
CA ALA A 181 -8.91 6.14 1.80
C ALA A 181 -8.13 7.46 2.02
N LEU A 182 -8.77 8.45 2.64
CA LEU A 182 -8.15 9.74 2.97
C LEU A 182 -7.41 9.64 4.30
N LEU A 183 -6.09 9.80 4.25
CA LEU A 183 -5.22 9.93 5.42
C LEU A 183 -4.82 11.39 5.61
N CYS A 184 -4.83 11.86 6.87
CA CYS A 184 -4.32 13.17 7.24
C CYS A 184 -2.87 13.11 7.75
N HIS A 185 -2.27 14.27 8.02
CA HIS A 185 -0.92 14.35 8.55
C HIS A 185 -0.78 13.63 9.90
N GLU A 186 -1.75 13.79 10.80
CA GLU A 186 -1.77 13.12 12.11
C GLU A 186 -1.71 11.60 11.97
N ASN A 187 -2.45 11.03 11.02
CA ASN A 187 -2.44 9.57 10.80
C ASN A 187 -1.02 9.07 10.50
N VAL A 188 -0.32 9.74 9.58
CA VAL A 188 1.03 9.36 9.15
C VAL A 188 2.04 9.59 10.26
N VAL A 189 2.06 10.76 10.86
CA VAL A 189 3.00 11.09 11.96
C VAL A 189 2.81 10.16 13.16
N CYS A 190 1.57 9.82 13.50
CA CYS A 190 1.29 8.87 14.59
C CYS A 190 1.78 7.45 14.25
N ALA A 191 1.56 6.98 13.02
CA ALA A 191 2.05 5.68 12.58
C ALA A 191 3.59 5.62 12.57
N ASP A 192 4.25 6.70 12.09
CA ASP A 192 5.71 6.82 12.16
C ASP A 192 6.22 6.67 13.60
N MET A 193 5.63 7.42 14.53
CA MET A 193 6.00 7.34 15.95
C MET A 193 5.79 5.95 16.55
N HIS A 194 4.75 5.23 16.14
CA HIS A 194 4.56 3.84 16.53
C HIS A 194 5.72 2.96 16.05
N PHE A 195 6.06 3.02 14.76
CA PHE A 195 7.14 2.22 14.20
C PHE A 195 8.51 2.61 14.76
N ASP A 196 8.80 3.91 14.94
CA ASP A 196 10.04 4.38 15.55
C ASP A 196 10.23 3.81 16.95
N TYR A 197 9.17 3.88 17.78
CA TYR A 197 9.18 3.32 19.13
C TYR A 197 9.35 1.80 19.12
N LEU A 198 8.60 1.10 18.25
CA LEU A 198 8.54 -0.36 18.23
C LEU A 198 9.82 -0.99 17.71
N PHE A 199 10.39 -0.40 16.66
CA PHE A 199 11.59 -0.90 16.00
C PHE A 199 12.86 -0.26 16.57
N ASN A 200 12.72 0.68 17.52
CA ASN A 200 13.82 1.47 18.05
C ASN A 200 14.68 2.03 16.91
N VAL A 201 14.02 2.73 15.98
CA VAL A 201 14.68 3.31 14.81
C VAL A 201 15.53 4.50 15.26
N THR A 202 16.74 4.58 14.74
CA THR A 202 17.73 5.60 15.08
C THR A 202 18.35 6.22 13.83
N PRO A 203 19.02 7.36 13.93
CA PRO A 203 19.69 7.99 12.79
C PRO A 203 20.81 7.14 12.15
N GLU A 204 21.29 6.11 12.83
CA GLU A 204 22.29 5.17 12.32
C GLU A 204 21.68 4.06 11.47
N ASP A 205 20.35 3.93 11.47
CA ASP A 205 19.67 2.94 10.66
C ASP A 205 19.65 3.32 9.19
N VAL A 206 19.58 2.30 8.34
CA VAL A 206 19.44 2.43 6.90
C VAL A 206 18.30 1.55 6.43
N HIS A 207 17.27 2.16 5.89
CA HIS A 207 16.11 1.47 5.34
C HIS A 207 16.28 1.26 3.84
N LEU A 208 16.08 0.03 3.35
CA LEU A 208 15.94 -0.23 1.92
C LEU A 208 14.48 -0.07 1.50
N ASN A 209 14.16 1.04 0.87
CA ASN A 209 12.84 1.36 0.37
C ASN A 209 12.58 0.64 -0.97
N LEU A 210 12.01 -0.55 -0.88
CA LEU A 210 11.73 -1.45 -2.01
C LEU A 210 10.22 -1.69 -2.25
N LEU A 211 9.38 -1.31 -1.28
CA LEU A 211 7.93 -1.33 -1.47
C LEU A 211 7.46 -0.06 -2.18
N PRO A 212 6.37 -0.12 -2.98
CA PRO A 212 5.90 1.04 -3.72
C PRO A 212 5.46 2.20 -2.83
N LEU A 213 5.89 3.42 -3.14
CA LEU A 213 5.44 4.66 -2.47
C LEU A 213 3.95 4.97 -2.67
N PHE A 214 3.30 4.38 -3.67
CA PHE A 214 1.86 4.49 -3.85
C PHE A 214 1.07 3.60 -2.88
N HIS A 215 1.71 2.67 -2.20
CA HIS A 215 1.10 1.78 -1.22
C HIS A 215 1.46 2.23 0.19
N ILE A 216 0.50 2.13 1.12
CA ILE A 216 0.70 2.61 2.49
C ILE A 216 1.95 2.03 3.15
N ALA A 217 2.28 0.75 2.92
CA ALA A 217 3.45 0.11 3.52
C ALA A 217 4.77 0.72 3.04
N GLY A 218 4.89 1.07 1.76
CA GLY A 218 6.08 1.74 1.21
C GLY A 218 6.18 3.18 1.71
N LEU A 219 5.07 3.92 1.68
CA LEU A 219 5.03 5.30 2.16
C LEU A 219 5.40 5.37 3.65
N ILE A 220 4.73 4.59 4.50
CA ILE A 220 4.92 4.69 5.95
C ILE A 220 6.34 4.30 6.38
N MET A 221 6.96 3.31 5.76
CA MET A 221 8.33 2.96 6.10
C MET A 221 9.35 4.00 5.62
N ALA A 222 9.08 4.67 4.50
CA ALA A 222 9.91 5.79 4.05
C ALA A 222 9.76 7.00 5.00
N THR A 223 8.53 7.34 5.43
CA THR A 223 8.29 8.45 6.37
C THR A 223 8.79 8.13 7.78
N THR A 224 8.62 6.89 8.27
CA THR A 224 9.18 6.41 9.56
C THR A 224 10.70 6.58 9.60
N SER A 225 11.40 6.02 8.61
CA SER A 225 12.87 6.14 8.54
C SER A 225 13.31 7.61 8.46
N PHE A 226 12.59 8.40 7.65
CA PHE A 226 12.83 9.85 7.57
C PHE A 226 12.58 10.54 8.91
N HIS A 227 11.50 10.18 9.64
CA HIS A 227 11.15 10.75 10.96
C HIS A 227 12.28 10.56 11.98
N ALA A 228 12.82 9.36 12.04
CA ALA A 228 13.92 9.02 12.96
C ALA A 228 15.27 9.64 12.58
N GLY A 229 15.41 10.24 11.41
CA GLY A 229 16.69 10.75 10.89
C GLY A 229 17.55 9.68 10.21
N ALA A 230 16.98 8.52 9.89
CA ALA A 230 17.62 7.40 9.22
C ALA A 230 17.66 7.58 7.69
N LEU A 231 18.62 6.95 7.03
CA LEU A 231 18.77 6.99 5.58
C LEU A 231 17.75 6.09 4.88
N ASN A 232 17.03 6.63 3.91
CA ASN A 232 16.28 5.85 2.93
C ASN A 232 17.15 5.57 1.70
N VAL A 233 17.44 4.30 1.42
CA VAL A 233 18.04 3.83 0.17
C VAL A 233 16.91 3.39 -0.74
N ASN A 234 16.64 4.11 -1.81
CA ASN A 234 15.47 3.91 -2.66
C ASN A 234 15.79 3.10 -3.91
N MET A 235 15.01 2.03 -4.11
CA MET A 235 14.96 1.28 -5.37
C MET A 235 13.66 1.60 -6.11
N SER A 236 13.75 2.01 -7.37
CA SER A 236 12.55 2.27 -8.20
C SER A 236 11.71 1.02 -8.43
N LYS A 237 12.36 -0.13 -8.47
CA LYS A 237 11.75 -1.46 -8.62
C LYS A 237 12.58 -2.52 -7.91
N PHE A 238 11.92 -3.45 -7.22
CA PHE A 238 12.60 -4.56 -6.57
C PHE A 238 13.36 -5.44 -7.56
N ASP A 239 14.65 -5.66 -7.25
CA ASP A 239 15.56 -6.59 -7.91
C ASP A 239 16.40 -7.28 -6.84
N ALA A 240 16.25 -8.59 -6.68
CA ALA A 240 16.87 -9.33 -5.58
C ALA A 240 18.42 -9.33 -5.61
N PRO A 241 19.09 -9.50 -6.77
CA PRO A 241 20.54 -9.32 -6.88
C PRO A 241 21.02 -7.95 -6.38
N ARG A 242 20.39 -6.88 -6.86
CA ARG A 242 20.76 -5.52 -6.47
C ARG A 242 20.44 -5.22 -5.01
N ALA A 243 19.32 -5.73 -4.50
CA ALA A 243 18.96 -5.60 -3.08
C ALA A 243 20.04 -6.18 -2.16
N VAL A 244 20.54 -7.40 -2.45
CA VAL A 244 21.60 -8.05 -1.66
C VAL A 244 22.91 -7.25 -1.74
N GLU A 245 23.26 -6.71 -2.91
CA GLU A 245 24.42 -5.81 -3.06
C GLU A 245 24.30 -4.57 -2.19
N LEU A 246 23.16 -3.89 -2.24
CA LEU A 246 22.89 -2.69 -1.45
C LEU A 246 22.90 -2.97 0.07
N ILE A 247 22.37 -4.13 0.50
CA ILE A 247 22.42 -4.51 1.91
C ILE A 247 23.86 -4.58 2.40
N GLU A 248 24.76 -5.15 1.62
CA GLU A 248 26.17 -5.23 1.97
C GLU A 248 26.89 -3.88 1.83
N GLU A 249 26.68 -3.16 0.72
CA GLU A 249 27.35 -1.88 0.42
C GLU A 249 26.94 -0.76 1.36
N LYS A 250 25.64 -0.58 1.57
CA LYS A 250 25.05 0.51 2.36
C LYS A 250 24.78 0.15 3.81
N LYS A 251 25.10 -1.09 4.22
CA LYS A 251 24.81 -1.59 5.58
C LYS A 251 23.34 -1.46 5.95
N ILE A 252 22.45 -1.79 5.01
CA ILE A 252 21.01 -1.76 5.25
C ILE A 252 20.70 -2.54 6.54
N SER A 253 19.96 -1.91 7.44
CA SER A 253 19.61 -2.47 8.76
C SER A 253 18.14 -2.88 8.86
N MET A 254 17.28 -2.32 8.00
CA MET A 254 15.82 -2.50 8.07
C MET A 254 15.22 -2.85 6.71
N LEU A 255 14.29 -3.81 6.72
CA LEU A 255 13.43 -4.14 5.59
C LEU A 255 11.96 -4.15 6.03
N PHE A 256 11.08 -3.75 5.11
CA PHE A 256 9.65 -4.05 5.22
C PHE A 256 9.25 -4.85 3.99
N THR A 257 8.69 -6.04 4.19
CA THR A 257 8.54 -7.00 3.09
C THR A 257 7.22 -7.77 3.16
N PHE A 258 6.77 -8.18 1.99
CA PHE A 258 5.74 -9.19 1.82
C PHE A 258 6.29 -10.31 0.92
N ALA A 259 5.79 -11.53 1.11
CA ALA A 259 6.18 -12.63 0.25
C ALA A 259 5.91 -12.28 -1.24
N PRO A 260 6.86 -12.61 -2.17
CA PRO A 260 8.05 -13.42 -1.98
C PRO A 260 9.35 -12.60 -1.84
N ILE A 261 9.31 -11.35 -1.42
CA ILE A 261 10.47 -10.44 -1.43
C ILE A 261 11.58 -10.95 -0.53
N LEU A 262 11.27 -11.23 0.75
CA LEU A 262 12.29 -11.68 1.70
C LEU A 262 12.91 -13.02 1.29
N SER A 263 12.09 -13.99 0.89
CA SER A 263 12.62 -15.28 0.39
C SER A 263 13.55 -15.09 -0.80
N SER A 264 13.21 -14.19 -1.74
CA SER A 264 14.07 -13.88 -2.90
C SER A 264 15.42 -13.27 -2.50
N VAL A 265 15.44 -12.39 -1.48
CA VAL A 265 16.67 -11.82 -0.92
C VAL A 265 17.53 -12.91 -0.27
N LEU A 266 16.92 -13.81 0.53
CA LEU A 266 17.62 -14.89 1.21
C LEU A 266 18.22 -15.90 0.21
N GLU A 267 17.47 -16.30 -0.81
CA GLU A 267 17.96 -17.18 -1.89
C GLU A 267 19.12 -16.55 -2.68
N GLN A 268 19.02 -15.25 -2.97
CA GLN A 268 20.09 -14.57 -3.70
C GLN A 268 21.35 -14.41 -2.83
N ASN A 269 21.19 -14.16 -1.53
CA ASN A 269 22.30 -14.16 -0.59
C ASN A 269 23.04 -15.53 -0.56
N GLU A 270 22.32 -16.63 -0.54
CA GLU A 270 22.92 -17.98 -0.59
C GLU A 270 23.70 -18.23 -1.89
N LYS A 271 23.17 -17.77 -3.03
CA LYS A 271 23.84 -17.92 -4.34
C LYS A 271 25.12 -17.10 -4.45
N THR A 272 25.16 -15.93 -3.83
CA THR A 272 26.28 -14.99 -4.00
C THR A 272 27.29 -15.04 -2.86
N GLY A 273 26.91 -15.55 -1.68
CA GLY A 273 27.71 -15.51 -0.46
C GLY A 273 27.93 -14.07 0.07
N LYS A 274 27.23 -13.07 -0.48
CA LYS A 274 27.25 -11.69 0.00
C LYS A 274 26.60 -11.60 1.37
N GLY A 275 27.06 -10.65 2.19
CA GLY A 275 26.62 -10.56 3.58
C GLY A 275 25.34 -9.76 3.74
N ILE A 276 24.32 -10.32 4.41
CA ILE A 276 23.09 -9.62 4.84
C ILE A 276 23.04 -9.44 6.37
N LYS A 277 24.16 -9.59 7.05
CA LYS A 277 24.24 -9.54 8.53
C LYS A 277 23.96 -8.17 9.13
N SER A 278 23.96 -7.10 8.34
CA SER A 278 23.56 -5.77 8.79
C SER A 278 22.07 -5.67 9.06
N LEU A 279 21.25 -6.54 8.50
CA LEU A 279 19.81 -6.56 8.73
C LEU A 279 19.50 -6.93 10.18
N ARG A 280 19.11 -5.95 10.98
CA ARG A 280 18.72 -6.14 12.37
C ARG A 280 17.23 -6.41 12.54
N LEU A 281 16.42 -5.98 11.55
CA LEU A 281 14.99 -6.26 11.53
C LEU A 281 14.44 -6.41 10.10
N SER A 282 13.40 -7.21 10.01
CA SER A 282 12.43 -7.19 8.92
C SER A 282 11.04 -7.21 9.52
N ALA A 283 10.09 -6.51 8.87
CA ALA A 283 8.69 -6.51 9.29
C ALA A 283 7.78 -6.81 8.10
N GLY A 284 6.57 -7.30 8.38
CA GLY A 284 5.58 -7.60 7.35
C GLY A 284 4.94 -8.97 7.50
N LEU A 285 4.77 -9.68 6.40
CA LEU A 285 4.16 -11.02 6.36
C LEU A 285 4.99 -11.96 5.50
N ASP A 286 5.40 -13.08 6.07
CA ASP A 286 6.10 -14.15 5.35
C ASP A 286 5.78 -15.55 5.91
N THR A 287 6.31 -16.64 5.30
CA THR A 287 6.17 -18.00 5.82
C THR A 287 7.05 -18.19 7.05
N PRO A 288 6.66 -19.10 7.98
CA PRO A 288 7.50 -19.47 9.11
C PRO A 288 8.94 -19.82 8.69
N GLU A 289 9.09 -20.62 7.63
CA GLU A 289 10.39 -21.07 7.13
C GLU A 289 11.27 -19.89 6.67
N THR A 290 10.67 -18.92 5.97
CA THR A 290 11.37 -17.71 5.51
C THR A 290 11.81 -16.85 6.69
N ILE A 291 10.90 -16.67 7.67
CA ILE A 291 11.16 -15.89 8.88
C ILE A 291 12.30 -16.51 9.72
N GLU A 292 12.21 -17.80 9.99
CA GLU A 292 13.23 -18.52 10.74
C GLU A 292 14.59 -18.48 10.04
N LYS A 293 14.62 -18.68 8.72
CA LYS A 293 15.82 -18.58 7.91
C LYS A 293 16.42 -17.17 7.97
N PHE A 294 15.60 -16.11 7.86
CA PHE A 294 16.05 -14.73 8.03
C PHE A 294 16.75 -14.54 9.38
N GLN A 295 16.09 -14.94 10.48
CA GLN A 295 16.63 -14.79 11.83
C GLN A 295 17.93 -15.59 12.03
N GLN A 296 18.02 -16.79 11.48
CA GLN A 296 19.24 -17.62 11.54
C GLN A 296 20.43 -17.00 10.80
N LEU A 297 20.19 -16.41 9.62
CA LEU A 297 21.24 -15.85 8.78
C LEU A 297 21.73 -14.48 9.27
N THR A 298 20.84 -13.67 9.84
CA THR A 298 21.13 -12.28 10.20
C THR A 298 21.32 -12.06 11.71
N GLY A 299 20.65 -12.86 12.54
CA GLY A 299 20.48 -12.59 13.98
C GLY A 299 19.45 -11.50 14.25
N GLY A 300 18.81 -10.98 13.20
CA GLY A 300 17.78 -9.93 13.30
C GLY A 300 16.44 -10.45 13.80
N THR A 301 15.54 -9.54 14.12
CA THR A 301 14.17 -9.85 14.57
C THR A 301 13.20 -9.66 13.40
N PHE A 302 12.28 -10.61 13.22
CA PHE A 302 11.13 -10.43 12.33
C PHE A 302 9.92 -9.97 13.15
N TYR A 303 9.23 -8.94 12.66
CA TYR A 303 8.01 -8.42 13.28
C TYR A 303 6.79 -8.73 12.42
N SER A 304 5.84 -9.48 12.98
CA SER A 304 4.52 -9.69 12.39
C SER A 304 3.63 -8.51 12.72
N ILE A 305 2.84 -8.07 11.74
CA ILE A 305 1.93 -6.94 11.87
C ILE A 305 0.54 -7.28 11.34
N TYR A 306 -0.46 -6.59 11.85
CA TYR A 306 -1.78 -6.49 11.23
C TYR A 306 -2.16 -5.03 11.07
N GLY A 307 -2.70 -4.70 9.91
CA GLY A 307 -3.24 -3.39 9.59
C GLY A 307 -3.74 -3.32 8.15
N GLN A 308 -4.26 -2.17 7.80
CA GLN A 308 -4.85 -1.84 6.51
C GLN A 308 -4.41 -0.42 6.11
N THR A 309 -4.73 0.01 4.90
CA THR A 309 -4.58 1.43 4.51
C THR A 309 -5.36 2.32 5.47
N GLU A 310 -6.55 1.91 5.85
CA GLU A 310 -7.48 2.58 6.75
C GLU A 310 -6.97 2.71 8.20
N THR A 311 -5.92 1.96 8.57
CA THR A 311 -5.22 2.08 9.87
C THR A 311 -3.78 2.56 9.68
N THR A 312 -3.50 3.25 8.59
CA THR A 312 -2.17 3.78 8.23
C THR A 312 -1.09 2.71 8.39
N CYS A 313 -1.31 1.54 7.77
CA CYS A 313 -0.45 0.36 7.76
C CYS A 313 -0.56 -0.58 8.97
N VAL A 314 -0.77 -0.08 10.19
CA VAL A 314 -0.59 -0.91 11.39
C VAL A 314 -1.64 -0.66 12.46
N ALA A 315 -2.15 -1.73 13.08
CA ALA A 315 -3.03 -1.70 14.26
C ALA A 315 -2.50 -2.59 15.41
N THR A 316 -1.85 -3.70 15.05
CA THR A 316 -1.15 -4.56 16.00
C THR A 316 0.21 -5.00 15.47
N TYR A 317 1.13 -5.35 16.37
CA TYR A 317 2.47 -5.82 16.03
C TYR A 317 3.01 -6.77 17.12
N GLY A 318 4.01 -7.57 16.77
CA GLY A 318 4.77 -8.38 17.71
C GLY A 318 6.00 -8.99 17.08
N ALA A 319 7.06 -9.18 17.87
CA ALA A 319 8.18 -10.00 17.42
C ALA A 319 7.67 -11.43 17.17
N TYR A 320 8.05 -12.00 16.04
CA TYR A 320 7.57 -13.33 15.63
C TYR A 320 7.80 -14.39 16.72
N ASN A 321 8.95 -14.34 17.40
CA ASN A 321 9.31 -15.32 18.42
C ASN A 321 8.49 -15.20 19.71
N ASP A 322 7.84 -14.07 19.98
CA ASP A 322 7.00 -13.90 21.15
C ASP A 322 5.74 -14.77 21.08
N ARG A 323 5.15 -14.87 19.87
CA ARG A 323 3.96 -15.67 19.59
C ARG A 323 3.89 -16.00 18.09
N PRO A 324 4.59 -17.05 17.62
CA PRO A 324 4.60 -17.43 16.20
C PRO A 324 3.19 -17.63 15.64
N GLY A 325 2.93 -17.02 14.47
CA GLY A 325 1.63 -17.08 13.80
C GLY A 325 0.60 -16.03 14.25
N SER A 326 0.86 -15.28 15.34
CA SER A 326 0.01 -14.16 15.74
C SER A 326 0.38 -12.89 14.97
N ALA A 327 -0.56 -11.95 14.94
CA ALA A 327 -0.34 -10.58 14.46
C ALA A 327 0.11 -9.61 15.58
N GLY A 328 0.53 -10.15 16.72
CA GLY A 328 1.03 -9.36 17.84
C GLY A 328 -0.05 -8.74 18.72
N LYS A 329 0.28 -7.65 19.40
CA LYS A 329 -0.55 -6.91 20.34
C LYS A 329 -0.88 -5.52 19.84
N MET A 330 -1.86 -4.86 20.47
CA MET A 330 -2.22 -3.47 20.17
C MET A 330 -1.03 -2.52 20.31
N LEU A 331 -0.99 -1.52 19.45
CA LEU A 331 -0.02 -0.42 19.52
C LEU A 331 -0.30 0.51 20.71
N PRO A 332 0.68 1.33 21.16
CA PRO A 332 0.53 2.20 22.34
C PRO A 332 -0.66 3.17 22.28
N LEU A 333 -1.02 3.70 21.10
CA LEU A 333 -2.14 4.63 20.93
C LEU A 333 -3.32 4.00 20.18
N THR A 334 -3.40 2.67 20.14
CA THR A 334 -4.43 1.93 19.41
C THR A 334 -5.30 1.14 20.36
N LEU A 335 -6.60 1.20 20.13
CA LEU A 335 -7.56 0.28 20.72
C LEU A 335 -8.08 -0.65 19.62
N VAL A 336 -8.06 -1.94 19.90
CA VAL A 336 -8.66 -2.97 19.05
C VAL A 336 -9.65 -3.76 19.88
N ARG A 337 -10.86 -3.93 19.39
CA ARG A 337 -11.84 -4.85 19.96
C ARG A 337 -12.39 -5.77 18.87
N LEU A 338 -12.88 -6.92 19.27
CA LEU A 338 -13.53 -7.89 18.40
C LEU A 338 -15.00 -7.89 18.68
N VAL A 339 -15.82 -7.77 17.63
CA VAL A 339 -17.28 -7.66 17.78
C VAL A 339 -18.02 -8.73 16.96
N ASP A 340 -19.22 -9.10 17.45
CA ASP A 340 -20.15 -9.95 16.70
C ASP A 340 -20.94 -9.14 15.64
N ASP A 341 -21.86 -9.77 14.93
CA ASP A 341 -22.69 -9.12 13.90
C ASP A 341 -23.68 -8.08 14.46
N TYR A 342 -23.77 -7.95 15.78
CA TYR A 342 -24.57 -6.93 16.47
C TYR A 342 -23.71 -5.85 17.13
N ASP A 343 -22.44 -5.74 16.72
CA ASP A 343 -21.44 -4.81 17.26
C ASP A 343 -21.15 -4.97 18.76
N ARG A 344 -21.45 -6.15 19.36
CA ARG A 344 -21.16 -6.49 20.76
C ARG A 344 -19.80 -7.14 20.87
N GLU A 345 -19.00 -6.70 21.83
CA GLU A 345 -17.66 -7.26 22.07
C GLU A 345 -17.73 -8.75 22.42
N VAL A 346 -16.88 -9.54 21.78
CA VAL A 346 -16.75 -10.98 22.03
C VAL A 346 -15.60 -11.27 22.99
N PRO A 347 -15.72 -12.31 23.84
CA PRO A 347 -14.66 -12.68 24.78
C PRO A 347 -13.40 -13.23 24.07
N ALA A 348 -12.27 -13.24 24.79
CA ALA A 348 -11.04 -13.88 24.31
C ALA A 348 -11.28 -15.34 23.89
N GLY A 349 -10.62 -15.78 22.83
CA GLY A 349 -10.79 -17.09 22.21
C GLY A 349 -11.91 -17.17 21.17
N GLN A 350 -12.87 -16.25 21.17
CA GLN A 350 -13.94 -16.18 20.17
C GLN A 350 -13.54 -15.30 18.98
N VAL A 351 -13.95 -15.72 17.77
CA VAL A 351 -13.77 -14.93 16.55
C VAL A 351 -14.81 -13.82 16.48
N GLY A 352 -14.36 -12.63 16.15
CA GLY A 352 -15.19 -11.46 15.86
C GLY A 352 -14.58 -10.57 14.80
N GLU A 353 -15.33 -9.57 14.32
CA GLU A 353 -14.81 -8.54 13.44
C GLU A 353 -13.81 -7.66 14.18
N ILE A 354 -12.65 -7.44 13.58
CA ILE A 354 -11.62 -6.54 14.11
C ILE A 354 -12.09 -5.11 13.91
N THR A 355 -12.30 -4.38 15.00
CA THR A 355 -12.59 -2.96 14.96
C THR A 355 -11.46 -2.17 15.62
N VAL A 356 -11.12 -1.01 15.05
CA VAL A 356 -9.94 -0.25 15.44
C VAL A 356 -10.30 1.20 15.77
N LYS A 357 -9.67 1.75 16.79
CA LYS A 357 -9.76 3.16 17.17
C LYS A 357 -8.38 3.68 17.56
N GLY A 358 -8.03 4.85 17.06
CA GLY A 358 -6.75 5.51 17.36
C GLY A 358 -6.44 6.63 16.37
N PRO A 359 -5.42 7.46 16.66
CA PRO A 359 -5.08 8.61 15.82
C PRO A 359 -4.54 8.22 14.43
N MET A 360 -4.11 6.97 14.23
CA MET A 360 -3.70 6.45 12.93
C MET A 360 -4.87 5.96 12.06
N VAL A 361 -6.10 5.96 12.56
CA VAL A 361 -7.28 5.58 11.77
C VAL A 361 -7.62 6.71 10.80
N PHE A 362 -7.82 6.38 9.54
CA PHE A 362 -8.06 7.31 8.44
C PHE A 362 -9.28 8.23 8.66
N LYS A 363 -9.37 9.31 7.89
CA LYS A 363 -10.48 10.29 7.96
C LYS A 363 -11.80 9.75 7.39
N GLY A 364 -11.71 8.77 6.51
CA GLY A 364 -12.82 8.17 5.80
C GLY A 364 -12.52 7.95 4.33
N TYR A 365 -13.46 7.33 3.64
CA TYR A 365 -13.39 7.18 2.19
C TYR A 365 -13.82 8.45 1.48
N TRP A 366 -13.03 8.86 0.49
CA TRP A 366 -13.25 10.07 -0.30
C TRP A 366 -14.59 10.03 -1.02
N ASN A 367 -15.41 11.08 -0.87
CA ASN A 367 -16.71 11.24 -1.51
C ASN A 367 -17.72 10.09 -1.30
N LEU A 368 -17.56 9.27 -0.24
CA LEU A 368 -18.41 8.11 0.05
C LEU A 368 -19.05 8.19 1.45
N PRO A 369 -20.02 9.10 1.67
CA PRO A 369 -20.62 9.32 2.99
C PRO A 369 -21.33 8.07 3.55
N GLU A 370 -22.02 7.29 2.72
CA GLU A 370 -22.73 6.08 3.14
C GLU A 370 -21.74 4.98 3.58
N ASP A 371 -20.64 4.79 2.83
CA ASP A 371 -19.56 3.87 3.23
C ASP A 371 -18.89 4.32 4.54
N ASN A 372 -18.76 5.63 4.74
CA ASN A 372 -18.19 6.18 5.97
C ASN A 372 -19.11 5.94 7.17
N GLU A 373 -20.42 6.15 7.02
CA GLU A 373 -21.38 5.84 8.08
C GLU A 373 -21.36 4.36 8.45
N TYR A 374 -21.29 3.47 7.45
CA TYR A 374 -21.17 2.02 7.68
C TYR A 374 -19.84 1.62 8.32
N THR A 375 -18.73 2.24 7.89
CA THR A 375 -17.38 1.90 8.36
C THR A 375 -17.10 2.43 9.78
N PHE A 376 -17.66 3.60 10.15
CA PHE A 376 -17.45 4.23 11.46
C PHE A 376 -18.68 4.11 12.35
N ARG A 377 -19.02 2.88 12.75
CA ARG A 377 -20.10 2.66 13.71
C ARG A 377 -19.60 2.84 15.14
N ASP A 378 -20.36 3.53 15.97
CA ASP A 378 -20.05 3.79 17.39
C ASP A 378 -18.66 4.42 17.64
N GLY A 379 -18.12 5.13 16.64
CA GLY A 379 -16.79 5.76 16.70
C GLY A 379 -15.63 4.76 16.58
N TRP A 380 -15.88 3.59 16.01
CA TRP A 380 -14.89 2.57 15.67
C TRP A 380 -14.85 2.32 14.17
N HIS A 381 -13.66 2.18 13.64
CA HIS A 381 -13.46 1.69 12.27
C HIS A 381 -13.68 0.17 12.22
N HIS A 382 -14.65 -0.27 11.45
CA HIS A 382 -14.96 -1.66 11.17
C HIS A 382 -14.12 -2.14 9.98
N SER A 383 -13.12 -2.99 10.27
CA SER A 383 -12.14 -3.39 9.25
C SER A 383 -12.70 -4.39 8.21
N GLY A 384 -13.75 -5.15 8.59
CA GLY A 384 -14.25 -6.29 7.83
C GLY A 384 -13.32 -7.51 7.85
N ASP A 385 -12.23 -7.44 8.59
CA ASP A 385 -11.36 -8.57 8.88
C ASP A 385 -11.84 -9.27 10.18
N LEU A 386 -11.65 -10.57 10.25
CA LEU A 386 -11.98 -11.39 11.41
C LEU A 386 -10.72 -11.75 12.20
N GLY A 387 -10.84 -11.79 13.50
CA GLY A 387 -9.74 -12.18 14.37
C GLY A 387 -10.22 -12.74 15.70
N ARG A 388 -9.31 -13.25 16.49
CA ARG A 388 -9.52 -13.62 17.89
C ARG A 388 -8.33 -13.18 18.74
N PHE A 389 -8.58 -12.74 19.95
CA PHE A 389 -7.51 -12.56 20.94
C PHE A 389 -7.31 -13.87 21.70
N ASP A 390 -6.06 -14.21 21.99
CA ASP A 390 -5.78 -15.23 22.99
C ASP A 390 -5.78 -14.63 24.42
N GLU A 391 -5.58 -15.50 25.43
CA GLU A 391 -5.60 -15.12 26.84
C GLU A 391 -4.50 -14.10 27.23
N ASP A 392 -3.41 -14.05 26.45
CA ASP A 392 -2.29 -13.11 26.64
C ASP A 392 -2.46 -11.81 25.83
N GLY A 393 -3.56 -11.65 25.09
CA GLY A 393 -3.90 -10.47 24.31
C GLY A 393 -3.21 -10.37 22.96
N PHE A 394 -2.70 -11.48 22.40
CA PHE A 394 -2.21 -11.51 21.03
C PHE A 394 -3.40 -11.70 20.07
N LEU A 395 -3.39 -10.92 19.00
CA LEU A 395 -4.35 -11.00 17.91
C LEU A 395 -3.97 -12.13 16.94
N TRP A 396 -4.94 -12.99 16.63
CA TRP A 396 -4.84 -14.02 15.61
C TRP A 396 -5.80 -13.67 14.49
N TYR A 397 -5.27 -13.51 13.29
CA TYR A 397 -6.08 -13.26 12.10
C TYR A 397 -6.88 -14.53 11.75
N ALA A 398 -8.19 -14.38 11.51
CA ALA A 398 -9.11 -15.50 11.26
C ALA A 398 -9.81 -15.40 9.88
N GLY A 399 -9.34 -14.53 9.00
CA GLY A 399 -9.92 -14.34 7.68
C GLY A 399 -10.71 -13.04 7.53
N ARG A 400 -11.62 -13.00 6.58
CA ARG A 400 -12.46 -11.83 6.28
C ARG A 400 -13.93 -12.18 6.32
N LYS A 401 -14.78 -11.18 6.58
CA LYS A 401 -16.22 -11.29 6.34
C LYS A 401 -16.46 -11.59 4.85
N ALA A 402 -17.45 -12.44 4.55
CA ALA A 402 -17.73 -12.91 3.18
C ALA A 402 -17.91 -11.76 2.16
N GLU A 403 -18.52 -10.66 2.58
CA GLU A 403 -18.73 -9.45 1.79
C GLU A 403 -17.44 -8.65 1.48
N LYS A 404 -16.34 -8.97 2.18
CA LYS A 404 -15.03 -8.34 2.00
C LYS A 404 -13.94 -9.35 1.60
N GLU A 405 -14.31 -10.45 0.97
CA GLU A 405 -13.36 -11.45 0.49
C GLU A 405 -12.29 -10.80 -0.39
N LEU A 406 -11.03 -11.11 -0.11
CA LEU A 406 -9.87 -10.53 -0.78
C LEU A 406 -8.81 -11.61 -1.00
N ILE A 407 -8.27 -11.65 -2.20
CA ILE A 407 -7.14 -12.50 -2.57
C ILE A 407 -5.88 -11.63 -2.59
N LYS A 408 -4.77 -12.12 -2.05
CA LYS A 408 -3.49 -11.36 -1.97
C LYS A 408 -2.35 -12.02 -2.77
N PRO A 409 -2.41 -12.07 -4.09
CA PRO A 409 -1.30 -12.61 -4.87
C PRO A 409 -0.09 -11.67 -4.79
N GLY A 410 0.99 -12.14 -4.14
CA GLY A 410 2.22 -11.34 -4.02
C GLY A 410 2.08 -10.01 -3.30
N GLY A 411 1.11 -9.89 -2.38
CA GLY A 411 0.86 -8.66 -1.61
C GLY A 411 -0.09 -7.65 -2.25
N GLU A 412 -0.49 -7.86 -3.50
CA GLU A 412 -1.49 -7.02 -4.18
C GLU A 412 -2.91 -7.45 -3.77
N ASN A 413 -3.80 -6.48 -3.66
CA ASN A 413 -5.19 -6.74 -3.30
C ASN A 413 -6.04 -7.03 -4.54
N VAL A 414 -6.70 -8.18 -4.57
CA VAL A 414 -7.62 -8.58 -5.64
C VAL A 414 -8.95 -9.02 -5.04
N TYR A 415 -10.03 -8.37 -5.45
CA TYR A 415 -11.37 -8.74 -5.00
C TYR A 415 -11.99 -9.73 -5.97
N PRO A 416 -12.51 -10.86 -5.48
CA PRO A 416 -13.25 -11.82 -6.29
C PRO A 416 -14.31 -11.17 -7.16
N ALA A 417 -15.12 -10.30 -6.60
CA ALA A 417 -16.22 -9.65 -7.30
C ALA A 417 -15.77 -8.81 -8.52
N GLU A 418 -14.61 -8.18 -8.47
CA GLU A 418 -14.05 -7.43 -9.59
C GLU A 418 -13.66 -8.36 -10.76
N VAL A 419 -13.02 -9.47 -10.43
CA VAL A 419 -12.61 -10.47 -11.40
C VAL A 419 -13.85 -11.18 -11.99
N GLU A 420 -14.81 -11.53 -11.13
CA GLU A 420 -16.09 -12.14 -11.53
C GLU A 420 -16.86 -11.27 -12.52
N LYS A 421 -16.94 -9.96 -12.25
CA LYS A 421 -17.60 -9.01 -13.16
C LYS A 421 -17.01 -9.06 -14.56
N VAL A 422 -15.69 -9.04 -14.68
CA VAL A 422 -15.01 -9.10 -15.97
C VAL A 422 -15.19 -10.47 -16.64
N ILE A 423 -15.12 -11.56 -15.88
CA ILE A 423 -15.36 -12.92 -16.41
C ILE A 423 -16.78 -13.03 -16.99
N LEU A 424 -17.79 -12.46 -16.32
CA LEU A 424 -19.20 -12.49 -16.78
C LEU A 424 -19.45 -11.66 -18.05
N GLU A 425 -18.56 -10.74 -18.42
CA GLU A 425 -18.60 -10.04 -19.71
C GLU A 425 -18.27 -10.96 -20.90
N HIS A 426 -17.62 -12.10 -20.64
CA HIS A 426 -17.26 -13.04 -21.70
C HIS A 426 -18.50 -13.76 -22.22
N PRO A 427 -18.77 -13.72 -23.53
CA PRO A 427 -20.03 -14.22 -24.12
C PRO A 427 -20.31 -15.71 -23.86
N ALA A 428 -19.27 -16.52 -23.65
CA ALA A 428 -19.41 -17.95 -23.40
C ALA A 428 -19.66 -18.30 -21.91
N ILE A 429 -19.54 -17.36 -20.98
CA ILE A 429 -19.69 -17.63 -19.54
C ILE A 429 -21.12 -17.38 -19.10
N GLU A 430 -21.67 -18.30 -18.33
CA GLU A 430 -22.97 -18.19 -17.69
C GLU A 430 -22.86 -17.77 -16.22
N LYS A 431 -21.99 -18.46 -15.46
CA LYS A 431 -21.78 -18.23 -14.04
C LYS A 431 -20.30 -18.35 -13.70
N THR A 432 -19.88 -17.65 -12.64
CA THR A 432 -18.52 -17.77 -12.10
C THR A 432 -18.49 -17.48 -10.62
N VAL A 433 -17.54 -18.11 -9.93
CA VAL A 433 -17.12 -17.77 -8.58
C VAL A 433 -15.61 -17.73 -8.57
N VAL A 434 -15.06 -16.66 -8.01
CA VAL A 434 -13.61 -16.45 -7.87
C VAL A 434 -13.24 -16.47 -6.40
N PHE A 435 -12.12 -17.10 -6.06
CA PHE A 435 -11.58 -17.17 -4.71
C PHE A 435 -10.08 -17.42 -4.71
N GLY A 436 -9.42 -17.19 -3.57
CA GLY A 436 -8.01 -17.49 -3.37
C GLY A 436 -7.75 -18.97 -3.14
N VAL A 437 -6.65 -19.48 -3.68
CA VAL A 437 -6.13 -20.84 -3.44
C VAL A 437 -4.64 -20.76 -3.10
N PRO A 438 -4.08 -21.73 -2.36
CA PRO A 438 -2.65 -21.78 -2.12
C PRO A 438 -1.84 -21.77 -3.42
N ASP A 439 -0.80 -20.94 -3.49
CA ASP A 439 0.09 -20.81 -4.65
C ASP A 439 1.55 -20.84 -4.17
N PRO A 440 2.41 -21.73 -4.75
CA PRO A 440 3.78 -21.89 -4.30
C PRO A 440 4.68 -20.67 -4.53
N LYS A 441 4.31 -19.79 -5.49
CA LYS A 441 5.08 -18.59 -5.83
C LYS A 441 4.57 -17.35 -5.12
N TRP A 442 3.25 -17.18 -5.11
CA TRP A 442 2.60 -15.95 -4.66
C TRP A 442 1.93 -16.10 -3.29
N LYS A 443 2.07 -17.27 -2.63
CA LYS A 443 1.34 -17.76 -1.45
C LYS A 443 -0.14 -17.95 -1.72
N GLU A 444 -0.77 -17.03 -2.41
CA GLU A 444 -2.18 -17.08 -2.79
C GLU A 444 -2.31 -16.78 -4.28
N GLY A 445 -3.00 -17.65 -4.99
CA GLY A 445 -3.33 -17.51 -6.40
C GLY A 445 -4.83 -17.30 -6.59
N ILE A 446 -5.21 -16.71 -7.70
CA ILE A 446 -6.61 -16.44 -8.06
C ILE A 446 -7.15 -17.64 -8.83
N LYS A 447 -8.18 -18.29 -8.29
CA LYS A 447 -8.91 -19.36 -8.98
C LYS A 447 -10.31 -18.89 -9.36
N ALA A 448 -10.68 -19.15 -10.63
CA ALA A 448 -12.02 -18.94 -11.15
C ALA A 448 -12.65 -20.30 -11.47
N VAL A 449 -13.81 -20.59 -10.88
CA VAL A 449 -14.67 -21.73 -11.24
C VAL A 449 -15.83 -21.19 -12.04
N CYS A 450 -15.99 -21.68 -13.26
CA CYS A 450 -16.92 -21.11 -14.25
C CYS A 450 -17.86 -22.16 -14.81
N GLN A 451 -19.09 -21.77 -15.11
CA GLN A 451 -20.02 -22.51 -15.94
C GLN A 451 -20.14 -21.87 -17.32
N LEU A 452 -19.97 -22.68 -18.37
CA LEU A 452 -20.17 -22.22 -19.73
C LEU A 452 -21.66 -22.24 -20.10
N LYS A 453 -22.07 -21.33 -20.96
CA LYS A 453 -23.39 -21.41 -21.62
C LYS A 453 -23.50 -22.65 -22.48
N GLU A 454 -24.70 -23.14 -22.65
CA GLU A 454 -24.98 -24.35 -23.45
C GLU A 454 -24.40 -24.25 -24.88
N GLY A 455 -23.66 -25.27 -25.27
CA GLY A 455 -23.03 -25.36 -26.60
C GLY A 455 -21.77 -24.50 -26.78
N GLN A 456 -21.32 -23.80 -25.76
CA GLN A 456 -20.09 -23.02 -25.81
C GLN A 456 -18.87 -23.83 -25.36
N SER A 457 -17.70 -23.44 -25.88
CA SER A 457 -16.40 -23.97 -25.43
C SER A 457 -15.42 -22.82 -25.25
N LEU A 458 -14.56 -22.91 -24.23
CA LEU A 458 -13.56 -21.89 -23.93
C LEU A 458 -12.35 -22.54 -23.27
N GLU A 459 -11.15 -22.14 -23.69
CA GLU A 459 -9.90 -22.57 -23.08
C GLU A 459 -9.61 -21.73 -21.81
N ALA A 460 -9.13 -22.38 -20.75
CA ALA A 460 -8.78 -21.71 -19.49
C ALA A 460 -7.81 -20.53 -19.69
N LYS A 461 -6.79 -20.72 -20.54
CA LYS A 461 -5.83 -19.70 -20.89
C LYS A 461 -6.48 -18.51 -21.61
N ALA A 462 -7.44 -18.76 -22.49
CA ALA A 462 -8.14 -17.70 -23.22
C ALA A 462 -8.97 -16.81 -22.28
N LEU A 463 -9.66 -17.42 -21.29
CA LEU A 463 -10.39 -16.66 -20.28
C LEU A 463 -9.44 -15.83 -19.40
N SER A 464 -8.33 -16.41 -18.95
CA SER A 464 -7.32 -15.69 -18.15
C SER A 464 -6.77 -14.47 -18.92
N GLU A 465 -6.43 -14.61 -20.20
CA GLU A 465 -5.95 -13.48 -21.02
C GLU A 465 -7.07 -12.47 -21.32
N PHE A 466 -8.31 -12.91 -21.48
CA PHE A 466 -9.46 -12.02 -21.61
C PHE A 466 -9.59 -11.10 -20.39
N VAL A 467 -9.49 -11.64 -19.18
CA VAL A 467 -9.49 -10.87 -17.93
C VAL A 467 -8.29 -9.92 -17.88
N GLY A 468 -7.08 -10.43 -18.10
CA GLY A 468 -5.86 -9.64 -18.04
C GLY A 468 -5.71 -8.55 -19.11
N SER A 469 -6.59 -8.53 -20.13
CA SER A 469 -6.69 -7.45 -21.13
C SER A 469 -7.63 -6.31 -20.70
N ARG A 470 -8.44 -6.50 -19.65
CA ARG A 470 -9.48 -5.55 -19.20
C ARG A 470 -9.21 -4.94 -17.86
N ILE A 471 -8.60 -5.72 -16.94
CA ILE A 471 -8.17 -5.23 -15.64
C ILE A 471 -6.67 -5.51 -15.46
N ALA A 472 -6.08 -4.97 -14.38
CA ALA A 472 -4.66 -5.12 -14.10
C ALA A 472 -4.21 -6.59 -14.23
N ARG A 473 -3.11 -6.83 -14.94
CA ARG A 473 -2.65 -8.20 -15.28
C ARG A 473 -2.40 -9.10 -14.08
N TYR A 474 -2.07 -8.55 -12.92
CA TYR A 474 -1.91 -9.33 -11.70
C TYR A 474 -3.23 -9.88 -11.14
N LYS A 475 -4.39 -9.31 -11.56
CA LYS A 475 -5.74 -9.74 -11.18
C LYS A 475 -6.29 -10.89 -12.03
N LYS A 476 -5.61 -11.27 -13.11
CA LYS A 476 -6.08 -12.38 -13.96
C LYS A 476 -5.99 -13.71 -13.22
N PRO A 477 -6.99 -14.61 -13.35
CA PRO A 477 -6.93 -15.93 -12.72
C PRO A 477 -5.73 -16.74 -13.20
N GLN A 478 -4.94 -17.28 -12.26
CA GLN A 478 -3.90 -18.25 -12.54
C GLN A 478 -4.50 -19.64 -12.78
N TYR A 479 -5.61 -19.91 -12.10
CA TYR A 479 -6.32 -21.18 -12.17
C TYR A 479 -7.74 -20.96 -12.68
N VAL A 480 -8.14 -21.67 -13.71
CA VAL A 480 -9.49 -21.62 -14.27
C VAL A 480 -10.01 -23.05 -14.41
N GLU A 481 -11.19 -23.30 -13.86
CA GLU A 481 -11.84 -24.59 -13.93
C GLU A 481 -13.27 -24.43 -14.47
N PHE A 482 -13.63 -25.25 -15.46
CA PHE A 482 -14.97 -25.25 -16.02
C PHE A 482 -15.76 -26.45 -15.49
N ILE A 483 -16.95 -26.17 -14.97
CA ILE A 483 -17.86 -27.18 -14.39
C ILE A 483 -19.23 -27.14 -15.06
N THR A 484 -19.90 -28.28 -15.07
CA THR A 484 -21.27 -28.43 -15.62
C THR A 484 -22.32 -28.20 -14.55
N ASP A 485 -22.14 -28.79 -13.38
CA ASP A 485 -23.06 -28.68 -12.25
C ASP A 485 -22.59 -27.59 -11.29
N PHE A 486 -23.15 -26.38 -11.46
CA PHE A 486 -22.77 -25.22 -10.67
C PHE A 486 -23.59 -25.17 -9.37
N PRO A 487 -22.99 -25.32 -8.18
CA PRO A 487 -23.71 -25.30 -6.91
C PRO A 487 -24.44 -23.97 -6.69
N LEU A 488 -25.73 -24.05 -6.38
CA LEU A 488 -26.59 -22.91 -6.14
C LEU A 488 -27.31 -23.04 -4.79
N LEU A 489 -27.57 -21.91 -4.16
CA LEU A 489 -28.44 -21.77 -3.00
C LEU A 489 -29.94 -21.83 -3.44
N GLU A 490 -30.85 -21.92 -2.47
CA GLU A 490 -32.30 -21.98 -2.72
C GLU A 490 -32.84 -20.75 -3.48
N ASP A 491 -32.19 -19.60 -3.34
CA ASP A 491 -32.53 -18.36 -4.04
C ASP A 491 -31.94 -18.25 -5.45
N GLY A 492 -31.21 -19.28 -5.91
CA GLY A 492 -30.58 -19.34 -7.23
C GLY A 492 -29.23 -18.64 -7.32
N SER A 493 -28.71 -18.03 -6.26
CA SER A 493 -27.35 -17.49 -6.20
C SER A 493 -26.31 -18.60 -6.07
N ALA A 494 -25.05 -18.30 -6.39
CA ALA A 494 -23.94 -19.25 -6.29
C ALA A 494 -23.66 -19.64 -4.83
N ASP A 495 -23.64 -20.94 -4.53
CA ASP A 495 -23.15 -21.44 -3.25
C ASP A 495 -21.61 -21.40 -3.22
N ARG A 496 -21.09 -20.22 -2.86
CA ARG A 496 -19.65 -19.95 -2.82
C ARG A 496 -18.90 -20.87 -1.85
N ALA A 497 -19.51 -21.18 -0.70
CA ALA A 497 -18.91 -22.05 0.30
C ALA A 497 -18.73 -23.47 -0.24
N LYS A 498 -19.78 -24.00 -0.89
CA LYS A 498 -19.74 -25.33 -1.50
C LYS A 498 -18.77 -25.42 -2.68
N ILE A 499 -18.71 -24.37 -3.50
CA ILE A 499 -17.76 -24.30 -4.61
C ILE A 499 -16.33 -24.28 -4.10
N ARG A 500 -16.06 -23.51 -3.03
CA ARG A 500 -14.73 -23.49 -2.41
C ARG A 500 -14.36 -24.83 -1.79
N GLU A 501 -15.28 -25.50 -1.08
CA GLU A 501 -15.08 -26.84 -0.54
C GLU A 501 -14.70 -27.85 -1.62
N LEU A 502 -15.38 -27.83 -2.76
CA LEU A 502 -15.19 -28.81 -3.85
C LEU A 502 -13.94 -28.53 -4.71
N TYR A 503 -13.58 -27.26 -4.87
CA TYR A 503 -12.60 -26.83 -5.88
C TYR A 503 -11.44 -26.02 -5.30
N GLY A 504 -11.42 -25.74 -3.99
CA GLY A 504 -10.37 -24.93 -3.34
C GLY A 504 -9.02 -25.59 -3.21
N GLY A 505 -8.93 -26.91 -3.34
CA GLY A 505 -7.73 -27.71 -3.03
C GLY A 505 -7.64 -28.03 -1.53
N ASP A 506 -6.84 -29.04 -1.18
CA ASP A 506 -6.58 -29.37 0.21
C ASP A 506 -5.75 -28.26 0.88
N GLU A 507 -6.09 -27.88 2.13
CA GLU A 507 -5.37 -26.92 2.97
C GLU A 507 -3.95 -27.40 3.31
#